data_82c4e876bf4568418bffa7e0e9d7b9d9
#
_entry.id   82c4e876bf4568418bffa7e0e9d7b9d9
#
_cell.length_a   1.000
_cell.length_b   1.000
_cell.length_c   1.000
_cell.angle_alpha   90.00
_cell.angle_beta   90.00
_cell.angle_gamma   90.00
#
_symmetry.space_group_name_H-M   'P 1'
#
loop_
_entity.id
_entity.type
_entity.pdbx_description
1 polymer ?
#
loop_
_entity_poly.entity_id
_entity_poly.type
_entity_poly.pdbx_seq_one_letter_code
_entity_poly.pdbx_strand_id
1 'polypeptide(L)'
;MFVDLPIAELRDYRPEMAEPADFDAFWSDQLAVARACAIDAVFEPVQTPLRHAEVLDVSFAGHGGDRVRGWLLLPADRLPGAPVVVEYVGYSGGRGDPMDWLTYSCAGYPHLVMDTRGQGGGWRSADTPDPGDSGAPSTSGFMTRGIMDPPSYYFTRLFVDAARAVEAATAHPSTAGLPVVATGVSQGGGLAIAAAHLAGVVATMPDVPFLAHFERALRVTDSDPYGELVKYFSVHPERVEPALRTLSYIDVVNHARRAQVPALFSVGLIDDITPASTVFAAYNHYGVPAGTGKQVNHRHIHKHIHKHIQVYPFNGHEGGRTDQLAAKLAFLASTELLAELPALPAS
;
A
#
# COMPACT_ATOMS: atom_id res chain seq x y z
N MET A 1 -1.37 13.31 -23.24
CA MET A 1 -1.72 12.26 -24.25
C MET A 1 -2.17 11.05 -23.47
N PHE A 2 -3.24 10.38 -23.86
CA PHE A 2 -3.61 9.12 -23.22
C PHE A 2 -2.58 8.07 -23.62
N VAL A 3 -1.99 7.41 -22.63
CA VAL A 3 -0.85 6.48 -22.81
C VAL A 3 -1.26 5.01 -22.78
N ASP A 4 -2.54 4.73 -22.51
CA ASP A 4 -3.06 3.39 -22.27
C ASP A 4 -4.44 3.17 -22.95
N LEU A 5 -5.18 2.15 -22.53
CA LEU A 5 -6.47 1.77 -23.08
C LEU A 5 -7.54 2.87 -22.87
N PRO A 6 -8.53 2.97 -23.77
CA PRO A 6 -9.69 3.83 -23.57
C PRO A 6 -10.44 3.46 -22.27
N ILE A 7 -11.05 4.45 -21.61
CA ILE A 7 -11.77 4.25 -20.34
C ILE A 7 -12.87 3.18 -20.41
N ALA A 8 -13.54 3.04 -21.56
CA ALA A 8 -14.55 2.00 -21.74
C ALA A 8 -13.94 0.58 -21.66
N GLU A 9 -12.75 0.39 -22.21
CA GLU A 9 -12.04 -0.88 -22.15
C GLU A 9 -11.45 -1.11 -20.75
N LEU A 10 -10.92 -0.05 -20.11
CA LEU A 10 -10.37 -0.12 -18.76
C LEU A 10 -11.40 -0.59 -17.74
N ARG A 11 -12.66 -0.17 -17.85
CA ARG A 11 -13.73 -0.57 -16.92
C ARG A 11 -13.96 -2.08 -16.90
N ASP A 12 -13.72 -2.75 -18.03
CA ASP A 12 -13.90 -4.19 -18.20
C ASP A 12 -12.57 -4.94 -18.22
N TYR A 13 -11.43 -4.22 -18.05
CA TYR A 13 -10.10 -4.78 -18.15
C TYR A 13 -9.81 -5.74 -16.99
N ARG A 14 -9.91 -7.02 -17.26
CA ARG A 14 -9.72 -8.10 -16.29
C ARG A 14 -8.81 -9.17 -16.88
N PRO A 15 -7.50 -8.89 -16.93
CA PRO A 15 -6.53 -9.83 -17.50
C PRO A 15 -6.44 -11.11 -16.68
N GLU A 16 -6.05 -12.20 -17.34
CA GLU A 16 -5.58 -13.38 -16.63
C GLU A 16 -4.24 -13.06 -15.96
N MET A 17 -4.10 -13.42 -14.69
CA MET A 17 -2.91 -13.12 -13.89
C MET A 17 -2.14 -14.39 -13.62
N ALA A 18 -0.82 -14.32 -13.78
CA ALA A 18 0.08 -15.33 -13.23
C ALA A 18 -0.01 -15.30 -11.71
N GLU A 19 -0.46 -16.40 -11.11
CA GLU A 19 -0.54 -16.55 -9.66
C GLU A 19 0.15 -17.86 -9.27
N PRO A 20 1.14 -17.80 -8.31
CA PRO A 20 1.78 -19.01 -7.81
C PRO A 20 0.78 -19.91 -7.10
N ALA A 21 0.89 -21.23 -7.32
CA ALA A 21 -0.02 -22.19 -6.68
C ALA A 21 0.09 -22.20 -5.14
N ASP A 22 1.22 -21.77 -4.60
CA ASP A 22 1.54 -21.68 -3.17
C ASP A 22 1.43 -20.25 -2.62
N PHE A 23 0.79 -19.31 -3.34
CA PHE A 23 0.71 -17.90 -2.99
C PHE A 23 0.23 -17.67 -1.54
N ASP A 24 -0.86 -18.32 -1.14
CA ASP A 24 -1.43 -18.14 0.21
C ASP A 24 -0.53 -18.77 1.29
N ALA A 25 0.05 -19.94 1.03
CA ALA A 25 1.00 -20.58 1.93
C ALA A 25 2.26 -19.72 2.10
N PHE A 26 2.81 -19.20 1.00
CA PHE A 26 3.97 -18.31 1.02
C PHE A 26 3.74 -17.11 1.94
N TRP A 27 2.65 -16.37 1.76
CA TRP A 27 2.37 -15.19 2.58
C TRP A 27 2.04 -15.52 4.03
N SER A 28 1.34 -16.66 4.27
CA SER A 28 1.12 -17.15 5.62
C SER A 28 2.43 -17.45 6.35
N ASP A 29 3.39 -18.08 5.68
CA ASP A 29 4.69 -18.41 6.24
C ASP A 29 5.53 -17.15 6.49
N GLN A 30 5.55 -16.17 5.54
CA GLN A 30 6.27 -14.91 5.73
C GLN A 30 5.75 -14.14 6.97
N LEU A 31 4.43 -14.08 7.14
CA LEU A 31 3.83 -13.43 8.30
C LEU A 31 4.05 -14.22 9.60
N ALA A 32 4.01 -15.54 9.56
CA ALA A 32 4.27 -16.38 10.74
C ALA A 32 5.70 -16.17 11.25
N VAL A 33 6.69 -16.14 10.35
CA VAL A 33 8.08 -15.82 10.68
C VAL A 33 8.21 -14.44 11.31
N ALA A 34 7.58 -13.43 10.74
CA ALA A 34 7.64 -12.07 11.28
C ALA A 34 6.95 -11.96 12.67
N ARG A 35 5.82 -12.62 12.84
CA ARG A 35 5.04 -12.63 14.10
C ARG A 35 5.66 -13.49 15.20
N ALA A 36 6.63 -14.35 14.89
CA ALA A 36 7.46 -15.00 15.91
C ALA A 36 8.28 -14.00 16.73
N CYS A 37 8.57 -12.80 16.17
CA CYS A 37 9.10 -11.68 16.90
C CYS A 37 7.93 -10.81 17.43
N ALA A 38 7.97 -10.45 18.72
CA ALA A 38 7.01 -9.50 19.28
C ALA A 38 7.05 -8.19 18.45
N ILE A 39 5.92 -7.47 18.38
CA ILE A 39 5.88 -6.17 17.66
C ILE A 39 6.85 -5.16 18.28
N ASP A 40 7.03 -5.22 19.59
CA ASP A 40 7.97 -4.37 20.36
C ASP A 40 7.91 -2.90 19.89
N ALA A 41 6.70 -2.37 19.78
CA ALA A 41 6.49 -1.00 19.33
C ALA A 41 6.89 -0.01 20.44
N VAL A 42 7.76 0.93 20.10
CA VAL A 42 8.22 2.01 20.97
C VAL A 42 7.71 3.33 20.40
N PHE A 43 7.25 4.22 21.29
CA PHE A 43 6.68 5.52 20.96
C PHE A 43 7.36 6.59 21.78
N GLU A 44 8.14 7.47 21.15
CA GLU A 44 8.90 8.53 21.81
C GLU A 44 8.33 9.92 21.44
N PRO A 45 7.91 10.74 22.40
CA PRO A 45 7.38 12.08 22.10
C PRO A 45 8.43 12.95 21.41
N VAL A 46 8.01 13.61 20.32
CA VAL A 46 8.84 14.55 19.56
C VAL A 46 8.37 15.97 19.80
N GLN A 47 9.29 16.86 20.15
CA GLN A 47 9.02 18.28 20.29
C GLN A 47 8.82 18.92 18.92
N THR A 48 7.62 19.42 18.66
CA THR A 48 7.26 20.11 17.42
C THR A 48 6.55 21.43 17.74
N PRO A 49 6.49 22.39 16.80
CA PRO A 49 5.70 23.61 16.97
C PRO A 49 4.18 23.38 16.83
N LEU A 50 3.74 22.16 16.55
CA LEU A 50 2.34 21.80 16.33
C LEU A 50 1.55 21.90 17.65
N ARG A 51 0.36 22.53 17.58
CA ARG A 51 -0.52 22.72 18.75
C ARG A 51 -1.71 21.77 18.76
N HIS A 52 -2.07 21.21 17.61
CA HIS A 52 -3.27 20.40 17.43
C HIS A 52 -2.97 18.94 17.12
N ALA A 53 -1.70 18.54 17.19
CA ALA A 53 -1.27 17.16 17.09
C ALA A 53 -0.08 16.91 18.00
N GLU A 54 -0.15 15.84 18.78
CA GLU A 54 1.02 15.22 19.40
C GLU A 54 1.72 14.35 18.37
N VAL A 55 3.06 14.43 18.34
CA VAL A 55 3.88 13.63 17.42
C VAL A 55 4.75 12.67 18.20
N LEU A 56 4.72 11.41 17.81
CA LEU A 56 5.54 10.36 18.38
C LEU A 56 6.45 9.77 17.29
N ASP A 57 7.76 9.67 17.57
CA ASP A 57 8.67 8.83 16.81
C ASP A 57 8.36 7.36 17.14
N VAL A 58 8.01 6.60 16.13
CA VAL A 58 7.62 5.20 16.27
C VAL A 58 8.73 4.31 15.75
N SER A 59 9.01 3.23 16.48
CA SER A 59 9.79 2.13 15.93
C SER A 59 9.18 0.79 16.35
N PHE A 60 9.16 -0.17 15.43
CA PHE A 60 8.57 -1.49 15.66
C PHE A 60 9.33 -2.59 14.90
N ALA A 61 9.12 -3.85 15.29
CA ALA A 61 9.71 -5.00 14.64
C ALA A 61 8.97 -5.33 13.34
N GLY A 62 9.61 -5.15 12.20
CA GLY A 62 9.16 -5.52 10.87
C GLY A 62 9.58 -6.96 10.49
N HIS A 63 9.89 -7.16 9.20
CA HIS A 63 10.42 -8.41 8.68
C HIS A 63 11.72 -8.80 9.41
N GLY A 64 11.81 -10.06 9.83
CA GLY A 64 12.99 -10.59 10.53
C GLY A 64 13.29 -9.95 11.90
N GLY A 65 12.39 -9.14 12.43
CA GLY A 65 12.63 -8.37 13.67
C GLY A 65 13.38 -7.05 13.46
N ASP A 66 13.69 -6.69 12.22
CA ASP A 66 14.35 -5.43 11.88
C ASP A 66 13.51 -4.23 12.32
N ARG A 67 14.18 -3.17 12.81
CA ARG A 67 13.47 -1.96 13.26
C ARG A 67 13.02 -1.13 12.08
N VAL A 68 11.70 -0.98 11.96
CA VAL A 68 11.04 -0.05 11.04
C VAL A 68 10.64 1.20 11.80
N ARG A 69 10.89 2.37 11.23
CA ARG A 69 10.54 3.67 11.80
C ARG A 69 9.18 4.15 11.28
N GLY A 70 8.61 5.13 11.97
CA GLY A 70 7.37 5.79 11.55
C GLY A 70 7.11 7.04 12.36
N TRP A 71 6.08 7.78 11.97
CA TRP A 71 5.49 8.85 12.77
C TRP A 71 4.08 8.44 13.20
N LEU A 72 3.73 8.64 14.46
CA LEU A 72 2.33 8.61 14.91
C LEU A 72 1.91 10.02 15.31
N LEU A 73 0.96 10.58 14.57
CA LEU A 73 0.36 11.88 14.85
C LEU A 73 -1.00 11.66 15.52
N LEU A 74 -1.13 12.08 16.77
CA LEU A 74 -2.35 11.99 17.54
C LEU A 74 -3.05 13.35 17.57
N PRO A 75 -4.26 13.50 17.01
CA PRO A 75 -4.99 14.75 17.02
C PRO A 75 -5.38 15.15 18.45
N ALA A 76 -5.27 16.44 18.79
CA ALA A 76 -5.73 16.97 20.08
C ALA A 76 -7.26 16.93 20.21
N ASP A 77 -7.95 17.15 19.08
CA ASP A 77 -9.42 17.04 18.96
C ASP A 77 -9.74 15.84 18.04
N ARG A 78 -9.89 14.70 18.68
CA ARG A 78 -10.09 13.44 17.98
C ARG A 78 -11.57 13.15 17.77
N LEU A 79 -11.93 12.71 16.56
CA LEU A 79 -13.27 12.22 16.28
C LEU A 79 -13.55 10.92 17.07
N PRO A 80 -14.67 10.84 17.81
CA PRO A 80 -15.02 9.63 18.54
C PRO A 80 -15.13 8.42 17.59
N GLY A 81 -14.46 7.32 17.93
CA GLY A 81 -14.49 6.12 17.11
C GLY A 81 -13.71 6.19 15.79
N ALA A 82 -13.00 7.29 15.53
CA ALA A 82 -12.20 7.43 14.33
C ALA A 82 -11.18 6.29 14.17
N PRO A 83 -11.07 5.69 12.97
CA PRO A 83 -10.03 4.71 12.70
C PRO A 83 -8.65 5.35 12.75
N VAL A 84 -7.62 4.53 13.00
CA VAL A 84 -6.24 4.91 12.75
C VAL A 84 -5.98 4.81 11.25
N VAL A 85 -5.49 5.89 10.65
CA VAL A 85 -5.03 5.86 9.26
C VAL A 85 -3.57 5.43 9.26
N VAL A 86 -3.25 4.33 8.57
CA VAL A 86 -1.86 3.90 8.31
C VAL A 86 -1.52 4.27 6.88
N GLU A 87 -0.53 5.15 6.71
CA GLU A 87 -0.10 5.64 5.41
C GLU A 87 1.27 5.10 5.04
N TYR A 88 1.37 4.56 3.83
CA TYR A 88 2.61 4.03 3.24
C TYR A 88 3.16 4.99 2.21
N VAL A 89 4.49 5.10 2.17
CA VAL A 89 5.21 6.09 1.36
C VAL A 89 5.48 5.55 -0.06
N GLY A 90 5.46 6.45 -1.03
CA GLY A 90 5.80 6.17 -2.43
C GLY A 90 7.28 5.81 -2.63
N TYR A 91 7.58 5.21 -3.79
CA TYR A 91 8.93 4.75 -4.15
C TYR A 91 10.00 5.84 -4.02
N SER A 92 11.16 5.46 -3.54
CA SER A 92 12.32 6.34 -3.25
C SER A 92 12.09 7.41 -2.18
N GLY A 93 10.91 7.47 -1.56
CA GLY A 93 10.62 8.34 -0.44
C GLY A 93 10.76 7.65 0.91
N GLY A 94 10.73 8.45 1.96
CA GLY A 94 10.70 8.02 3.36
C GLY A 94 9.71 8.84 4.16
N ARG A 95 9.68 8.63 5.48
CA ARG A 95 8.75 9.28 6.40
C ARG A 95 8.93 10.80 6.52
N GLY A 96 10.09 11.35 6.11
CA GLY A 96 10.38 12.78 6.11
C GLY A 96 10.16 13.44 7.47
N ASP A 97 9.66 14.68 7.43
CA ASP A 97 9.28 15.44 8.62
C ASP A 97 7.80 15.19 8.98
N PRO A 98 7.44 15.08 10.27
CA PRO A 98 6.04 14.88 10.66
C PRO A 98 5.10 16.00 10.19
N MET A 99 5.60 17.22 9.95
CA MET A 99 4.79 18.32 9.39
C MET A 99 4.32 18.09 7.95
N ASP A 100 4.90 17.14 7.23
CA ASP A 100 4.43 16.73 5.90
C ASP A 100 3.10 15.94 5.93
N TRP A 101 2.67 15.47 7.12
CA TRP A 101 1.62 14.47 7.28
C TRP A 101 0.40 14.95 8.08
N LEU A 102 0.10 16.26 8.04
CA LEU A 102 -0.89 16.86 8.95
C LEU A 102 -2.35 16.59 8.56
N THR A 103 -2.66 16.21 7.35
CA THR A 103 -4.02 16.21 6.83
C THR A 103 -4.97 15.33 7.64
N TYR A 104 -4.62 14.08 7.91
CA TYR A 104 -5.51 13.19 8.65
C TYR A 104 -5.59 13.60 10.13
N SER A 105 -4.49 13.99 10.76
CA SER A 105 -4.53 14.45 12.14
C SER A 105 -5.30 15.76 12.30
N CYS A 106 -5.20 16.71 11.35
CA CYS A 106 -6.04 17.92 11.34
C CYS A 106 -7.52 17.63 11.12
N ALA A 107 -7.85 16.51 10.46
CA ALA A 107 -9.22 16.05 10.29
C ALA A 107 -9.73 15.17 11.45
N GLY A 108 -8.95 15.01 12.52
CA GLY A 108 -9.35 14.29 13.74
C GLY A 108 -9.06 12.78 13.74
N TYR A 109 -8.28 12.27 12.78
CA TYR A 109 -7.89 10.86 12.69
C TYR A 109 -6.47 10.65 13.21
N PRO A 110 -6.23 9.70 14.13
CA PRO A 110 -4.86 9.25 14.43
C PRO A 110 -4.19 8.76 13.15
N HIS A 111 -2.95 9.16 12.92
CA HIS A 111 -2.27 8.92 11.66
C HIS A 111 -0.88 8.32 11.90
N LEU A 112 -0.66 7.07 11.48
CA LEU A 112 0.65 6.43 11.47
C LEU A 112 1.21 6.43 10.06
N VAL A 113 2.38 7.04 9.88
CA VAL A 113 3.14 7.00 8.62
C VAL A 113 4.27 6.02 8.77
N MET A 114 4.29 4.96 7.97
CA MET A 114 5.37 3.98 7.96
C MET A 114 6.51 4.47 7.08
N ASP A 115 7.71 4.49 7.63
CA ASP A 115 8.93 4.71 6.87
C ASP A 115 9.27 3.50 6.01
N THR A 116 10.00 3.71 4.92
CA THR A 116 10.30 2.67 3.94
C THR A 116 11.74 2.18 4.08
N ARG A 117 11.93 0.90 4.45
CA ARG A 117 13.27 0.31 4.63
C ARG A 117 14.19 0.60 3.46
N GLY A 118 15.39 1.09 3.73
CA GLY A 118 16.46 1.33 2.77
C GLY A 118 16.21 2.46 1.76
N GLN A 119 14.99 2.96 1.63
CA GLN A 119 14.67 4.07 0.73
C GLN A 119 14.94 5.45 1.37
N GLY A 120 14.50 6.52 0.75
CA GLY A 120 14.63 7.88 1.29
C GLY A 120 15.74 8.73 0.66
N GLY A 121 16.34 8.27 -0.44
CA GLY A 121 17.33 9.04 -1.20
C GLY A 121 16.78 9.81 -2.40
N GLY A 122 15.48 9.73 -2.66
CA GLY A 122 14.86 10.35 -3.82
C GLY A 122 14.26 11.73 -3.53
N TRP A 123 13.08 11.78 -2.95
CA TRP A 123 12.28 13.02 -2.80
C TRP A 123 11.89 13.35 -1.35
N ARG A 124 12.06 12.41 -0.41
CA ARG A 124 11.82 12.60 1.02
C ARG A 124 12.72 11.67 1.82
N SER A 125 13.30 12.18 2.91
CA SER A 125 14.26 11.43 3.75
C SER A 125 13.62 10.27 4.49
N ALA A 126 14.42 9.24 4.79
CA ALA A 126 14.07 8.09 5.61
C ALA A 126 15.12 7.83 6.71
N ASP A 127 14.69 7.09 7.74
CA ASP A 127 15.53 6.70 8.86
C ASP A 127 15.55 5.17 9.09
N THR A 128 14.81 4.40 8.27
CA THR A 128 14.77 2.94 8.36
C THR A 128 15.84 2.32 7.50
N PRO A 129 16.88 1.68 8.09
CA PRO A 129 17.86 0.93 7.32
C PRO A 129 17.28 -0.34 6.72
N ASP A 130 17.92 -0.87 5.67
CA ASP A 130 17.69 -2.24 5.20
C ASP A 130 18.93 -3.08 5.60
N PRO A 131 18.83 -3.91 6.65
CA PRO A 131 19.97 -4.67 7.16
C PRO A 131 20.56 -5.60 6.09
N GLY A 132 21.90 -5.62 6.03
CA GLY A 132 22.62 -6.36 4.99
C GLY A 132 22.82 -5.60 3.69
N ASP A 133 22.24 -4.42 3.56
CA ASP A 133 22.53 -3.48 2.47
C ASP A 133 23.65 -2.50 2.83
N SER A 134 24.21 -1.82 1.85
CA SER A 134 25.36 -0.91 1.99
C SER A 134 25.00 0.43 2.67
N GLY A 135 23.85 0.54 3.26
CA GLY A 135 23.41 1.70 4.04
C GLY A 135 22.06 2.27 3.59
N ALA A 136 21.57 3.20 4.39
CA ALA A 136 20.35 3.96 4.15
C ALA A 136 20.58 5.43 4.61
N PRO A 137 19.91 6.42 4.00
CA PRO A 137 19.01 6.31 2.86
C PRO A 137 19.76 6.01 1.55
N SER A 138 19.08 5.33 0.62
CA SER A 138 19.63 4.91 -0.66
C SER A 138 18.76 5.41 -1.83
N THR A 139 19.35 5.56 -3.00
CA THR A 139 18.66 5.89 -4.24
C THR A 139 18.03 4.66 -4.88
N SER A 140 17.31 4.83 -5.98
CA SER A 140 16.58 3.80 -6.74
C SER A 140 17.42 2.55 -7.07
N GLY A 141 16.77 1.48 -7.53
CA GLY A 141 17.35 0.17 -7.78
C GLY A 141 16.75 -0.92 -6.90
N PHE A 142 15.64 -0.63 -6.19
CA PHE A 142 15.01 -1.59 -5.29
C PHE A 142 14.25 -2.70 -6.02
N MET A 143 13.86 -2.45 -7.28
CA MET A 143 13.09 -3.43 -8.07
C MET A 143 13.83 -4.72 -8.35
N THR A 144 15.16 -4.72 -8.30
CA THR A 144 15.98 -5.90 -8.63
C THR A 144 16.65 -6.53 -7.41
N ARG A 145 16.52 -5.93 -6.21
CA ARG A 145 17.17 -6.45 -4.99
C ARG A 145 16.54 -7.76 -4.51
N GLY A 146 17.28 -8.86 -4.69
CA GLY A 146 16.82 -10.20 -4.33
C GLY A 146 15.77 -10.78 -5.28
N ILE A 147 15.56 -10.22 -6.48
CA ILE A 147 14.48 -10.58 -7.41
C ILE A 147 14.50 -12.04 -7.86
N MET A 148 15.61 -12.76 -7.71
CA MET A 148 15.73 -14.16 -8.11
C MET A 148 15.18 -15.13 -7.06
N ASP A 149 14.83 -14.65 -5.85
CA ASP A 149 14.39 -15.48 -4.74
C ASP A 149 13.23 -14.82 -3.99
N PRO A 150 11.98 -15.35 -4.09
CA PRO A 150 10.81 -14.70 -3.51
C PRO A 150 10.93 -14.35 -2.02
N PRO A 151 11.44 -15.22 -1.11
CA PRO A 151 11.59 -14.88 0.30
C PRO A 151 12.57 -13.73 0.57
N SER A 152 13.66 -13.64 -0.21
CA SER A 152 14.71 -12.63 -0.04
C SER A 152 14.41 -11.32 -0.78
N TYR A 153 13.38 -11.31 -1.62
CA TYR A 153 13.06 -10.15 -2.44
C TYR A 153 12.72 -8.93 -1.58
N TYR A 154 13.22 -7.78 -1.99
CA TYR A 154 13.04 -6.52 -1.25
C TYR A 154 11.55 -6.24 -0.92
N PHE A 155 10.67 -6.40 -1.90
CA PHE A 155 9.25 -6.10 -1.70
C PHE A 155 8.53 -7.15 -0.83
N THR A 156 9.01 -8.39 -0.76
CA THR A 156 8.48 -9.37 0.21
C THR A 156 8.69 -8.85 1.63
N ARG A 157 9.90 -8.36 1.93
CA ARG A 157 10.21 -7.78 3.23
C ARG A 157 9.39 -6.53 3.52
N LEU A 158 9.23 -5.66 2.51
CA LEU A 158 8.46 -4.43 2.63
C LEU A 158 6.96 -4.69 2.84
N PHE A 159 6.38 -5.72 2.20
CA PHE A 159 4.97 -6.09 2.41
C PHE A 159 4.73 -6.64 3.82
N VAL A 160 5.69 -7.39 4.35
CA VAL A 160 5.66 -7.82 5.75
C VAL A 160 5.72 -6.62 6.69
N ASP A 161 6.59 -5.63 6.42
CA ASP A 161 6.65 -4.40 7.21
C ASP A 161 5.32 -3.66 7.18
N ALA A 162 4.67 -3.59 6.02
CA ALA A 162 3.36 -2.94 5.89
C ALA A 162 2.29 -3.63 6.75
N ALA A 163 2.27 -4.95 6.79
CA ALA A 163 1.37 -5.70 7.68
C ALA A 163 1.69 -5.45 9.16
N ARG A 164 2.97 -5.43 9.54
CA ARG A 164 3.42 -5.15 10.90
C ARG A 164 3.13 -3.71 11.34
N ALA A 165 3.14 -2.75 10.41
CA ALA A 165 2.75 -1.37 10.70
C ALA A 165 1.29 -1.25 11.16
N VAL A 166 0.39 -2.09 10.63
CA VAL A 166 -1.01 -2.16 11.10
C VAL A 166 -1.07 -2.65 12.55
N GLU A 167 -0.26 -3.65 12.91
CA GLU A 167 -0.17 -4.13 14.29
C GLU A 167 0.45 -3.07 15.22
N ALA A 168 1.49 -2.36 14.77
CA ALA A 168 2.11 -1.26 15.52
C ALA A 168 1.15 -0.08 15.73
N ALA A 169 0.30 0.22 14.74
CA ALA A 169 -0.67 1.31 14.81
C ALA A 169 -1.67 1.15 15.98
N THR A 170 -1.94 -0.07 16.40
CA THR A 170 -2.86 -0.38 17.51
C THR A 170 -2.15 -0.70 18.84
N ALA A 171 -0.82 -0.63 18.87
CA ALA A 171 -0.03 -0.93 20.07
C ALA A 171 0.05 0.25 21.07
N HIS A 172 -0.20 1.49 20.62
CA HIS A 172 -0.20 2.66 21.51
C HIS A 172 -1.51 2.74 22.32
N PRO A 173 -1.48 3.11 23.61
CA PRO A 173 -2.68 3.20 24.44
C PRO A 173 -3.81 4.04 23.84
N SER A 174 -3.48 5.16 23.20
CA SER A 174 -4.47 6.06 22.56
C SER A 174 -5.10 5.50 21.29
N THR A 175 -4.55 4.45 20.71
CA THR A 175 -5.03 3.82 19.46
C THR A 175 -5.43 2.36 19.65
N ALA A 176 -5.21 1.81 20.84
CA ALA A 176 -5.55 0.44 21.16
C ALA A 176 -7.04 0.14 20.93
N GLY A 177 -7.31 -0.94 20.21
CA GLY A 177 -8.69 -1.37 19.89
C GLY A 177 -9.39 -0.56 18.81
N LEU A 178 -8.77 0.48 18.25
CA LEU A 178 -9.34 1.20 17.12
C LEU A 178 -9.23 0.40 15.82
N PRO A 179 -10.20 0.55 14.92
CA PRO A 179 -10.08 0.04 13.57
C PRO A 179 -8.96 0.76 12.80
N VAL A 180 -8.37 0.07 11.84
CA VAL A 180 -7.27 0.62 11.02
C VAL A 180 -7.70 0.71 9.55
N VAL A 181 -7.42 1.84 8.93
CA VAL A 181 -7.57 2.06 7.48
C VAL A 181 -6.20 2.23 6.85
N ALA A 182 -5.91 1.48 5.79
CA ALA A 182 -4.65 1.56 5.05
C ALA A 182 -4.76 2.54 3.88
N THR A 183 -3.74 3.35 3.65
CA THR A 183 -3.70 4.28 2.51
C THR A 183 -2.28 4.48 2.00
N GLY A 184 -2.14 5.05 0.82
CA GLY A 184 -0.87 5.47 0.24
C GLY A 184 -0.97 5.76 -1.24
N VAL A 185 0.08 6.37 -1.79
CA VAL A 185 0.19 6.74 -3.19
C VAL A 185 1.26 5.89 -3.85
N SER A 186 1.05 5.44 -5.08
CA SER A 186 2.04 4.70 -5.87
C SER A 186 2.48 3.40 -5.16
N GLN A 187 3.76 3.25 -4.80
CA GLN A 187 4.22 2.15 -3.94
C GLN A 187 3.37 2.03 -2.68
N GLY A 188 3.06 3.18 -2.04
CA GLY A 188 2.20 3.21 -0.87
C GLY A 188 0.79 2.68 -1.14
N GLY A 189 0.25 2.94 -2.34
CA GLY A 189 -1.03 2.39 -2.80
C GLY A 189 -0.97 0.86 -2.97
N GLY A 190 0.13 0.35 -3.51
CA GLY A 190 0.38 -1.10 -3.58
C GLY A 190 0.47 -1.74 -2.19
N LEU A 191 1.19 -1.11 -1.27
CA LEU A 191 1.30 -1.57 0.12
C LEU A 191 -0.06 -1.53 0.85
N ALA A 192 -0.92 -0.54 0.56
CA ALA A 192 -2.25 -0.46 1.13
C ALA A 192 -3.15 -1.61 0.66
N ILE A 193 -3.04 -2.03 -0.61
CA ILE A 193 -3.73 -3.23 -1.13
C ILE A 193 -3.17 -4.50 -0.47
N ALA A 194 -1.85 -4.60 -0.33
CA ALA A 194 -1.22 -5.73 0.35
C ALA A 194 -1.68 -5.81 1.82
N ALA A 195 -1.75 -4.68 2.54
CA ALA A 195 -2.25 -4.63 3.91
C ALA A 195 -3.73 -5.04 4.01
N ALA A 196 -4.56 -4.73 3.01
CA ALA A 196 -5.96 -5.16 2.95
C ALA A 196 -6.12 -6.70 2.83
N HIS A 197 -5.10 -7.39 2.34
CA HIS A 197 -5.04 -8.85 2.30
C HIS A 197 -4.34 -9.44 3.53
N LEU A 198 -3.18 -8.87 3.94
CA LEU A 198 -2.25 -9.49 4.88
C LEU A 198 -2.47 -9.07 6.34
N ALA A 199 -3.21 -7.99 6.58
CA ALA A 199 -3.43 -7.42 7.89
C ALA A 199 -4.92 -7.16 8.17
N GLY A 200 -5.25 -6.94 9.44
CA GLY A 200 -6.62 -6.72 9.90
C GLY A 200 -7.10 -5.28 9.71
N VAL A 201 -7.03 -4.72 8.50
CA VAL A 201 -7.61 -3.40 8.20
C VAL A 201 -9.12 -3.50 7.93
N VAL A 202 -9.84 -2.42 8.16
CA VAL A 202 -11.29 -2.33 7.92
C VAL A 202 -11.63 -1.64 6.60
N ALA A 203 -10.68 -0.94 5.99
CA ALA A 203 -10.82 -0.35 4.66
C ALA A 203 -9.44 -0.02 4.08
N THR A 204 -9.39 0.26 2.76
CA THR A 204 -8.17 0.68 2.09
C THR A 204 -8.43 1.80 1.07
N MET A 205 -7.48 2.72 0.95
CA MET A 205 -7.58 3.87 0.03
C MET A 205 -6.30 3.99 -0.83
N PRO A 206 -6.09 3.08 -1.81
CA PRO A 206 -4.91 3.09 -2.66
C PRO A 206 -5.04 4.13 -3.79
N ASP A 207 -4.08 5.04 -3.88
CA ASP A 207 -4.01 6.00 -4.97
C ASP A 207 -2.98 5.57 -6.00
N VAL A 208 -3.38 5.59 -7.29
CA VAL A 208 -2.51 5.23 -8.43
C VAL A 208 -1.53 4.08 -8.09
N PRO A 209 -2.03 2.92 -7.61
CA PRO A 209 -1.19 1.90 -7.00
C PRO A 209 -0.16 1.34 -7.96
N PHE A 210 1.11 1.35 -7.52
CA PHE A 210 2.24 0.69 -8.15
C PHE A 210 2.29 -0.79 -7.74
N LEU A 211 3.17 -1.58 -8.34
CA LEU A 211 3.34 -3.03 -8.14
C LEU A 211 2.15 -3.86 -8.65
N ALA A 212 1.42 -3.34 -9.63
CA ALA A 212 0.26 -3.97 -10.22
C ALA A 212 0.52 -4.42 -11.65
N HIS A 213 0.12 -5.65 -11.98
CA HIS A 213 0.14 -6.23 -13.33
C HIS A 213 1.46 -6.01 -14.06
N PHE A 214 2.55 -6.53 -13.48
CA PHE A 214 3.92 -6.34 -13.98
C PHE A 214 4.08 -6.66 -15.45
N GLU A 215 3.52 -7.75 -15.96
CA GLU A 215 3.65 -8.11 -17.36
C GLU A 215 3.08 -7.05 -18.32
N ARG A 216 2.01 -6.37 -17.91
CA ARG A 216 1.43 -5.27 -18.67
C ARG A 216 2.29 -4.02 -18.54
N ALA A 217 2.66 -3.66 -17.30
CA ALA A 217 3.46 -2.48 -17.03
C ALA A 217 4.75 -2.47 -17.84
N LEU A 218 5.51 -3.58 -17.86
CA LEU A 218 6.76 -3.73 -18.59
C LEU A 218 6.63 -3.59 -20.12
N ARG A 219 5.41 -3.59 -20.67
CA ARG A 219 5.13 -3.43 -22.10
C ARG A 219 4.62 -2.05 -22.49
N VAL A 220 4.09 -1.29 -21.51
CA VAL A 220 3.38 -0.04 -21.80
C VAL A 220 4.03 1.19 -21.20
N THR A 221 5.02 1.01 -20.31
CA THR A 221 5.82 2.10 -19.78
C THR A 221 7.29 1.72 -19.65
N ASP A 222 8.17 2.69 -19.88
CA ASP A 222 9.61 2.63 -19.61
C ASP A 222 10.01 3.58 -18.46
N SER A 223 9.03 4.23 -17.85
CA SER A 223 9.23 5.09 -16.68
C SER A 223 9.64 4.28 -15.45
N ASP A 224 10.58 4.82 -14.67
CA ASP A 224 10.94 4.22 -13.38
C ASP A 224 9.75 4.33 -12.40
N PRO A 225 9.52 3.31 -11.55
CA PRO A 225 10.41 2.17 -11.23
C PRO A 225 10.25 0.94 -12.16
N TYR A 226 9.23 0.82 -12.99
CA TYR A 226 9.12 -0.32 -13.92
C TYR A 226 10.30 -0.36 -14.91
N GLY A 227 10.81 0.81 -15.33
CA GLY A 227 11.97 0.94 -16.18
C GLY A 227 13.25 0.29 -15.61
N GLU A 228 13.41 0.19 -14.29
CA GLU A 228 14.53 -0.55 -13.67
C GLU A 228 14.51 -2.03 -14.07
N LEU A 229 13.32 -2.65 -14.12
CA LEU A 229 13.16 -4.04 -14.57
C LEU A 229 13.41 -4.18 -16.06
N VAL A 230 12.92 -3.24 -16.89
CA VAL A 230 13.15 -3.24 -18.33
C VAL A 230 14.65 -3.20 -18.62
N LYS A 231 15.38 -2.29 -17.96
CA LYS A 231 16.84 -2.18 -18.06
C LYS A 231 17.54 -3.47 -17.62
N TYR A 232 17.12 -4.05 -16.49
CA TYR A 232 17.69 -5.28 -15.97
C TYR A 232 17.48 -6.46 -16.94
N PHE A 233 16.27 -6.63 -17.47
CA PHE A 233 15.93 -7.71 -18.39
C PHE A 233 16.59 -7.57 -19.76
N SER A 234 16.87 -6.34 -20.21
CA SER A 234 17.61 -6.12 -21.47
C SER A 234 19.05 -6.65 -21.41
N VAL A 235 19.64 -6.70 -20.21
CA VAL A 235 21.00 -7.21 -19.98
C VAL A 235 20.99 -8.68 -19.58
N HIS A 236 19.91 -9.15 -18.95
CA HIS A 236 19.78 -10.50 -18.40
C HIS A 236 18.51 -11.20 -18.91
N PRO A 237 18.40 -11.50 -20.23
CA PRO A 237 17.20 -12.09 -20.80
C PRO A 237 16.88 -13.49 -20.23
N GLU A 238 17.88 -14.25 -19.79
CA GLU A 238 17.74 -15.55 -19.15
C GLU A 238 17.09 -15.50 -17.76
N ARG A 239 17.01 -14.30 -17.15
CA ARG A 239 16.42 -14.07 -15.81
C ARG A 239 14.98 -13.61 -15.84
N VAL A 240 14.43 -13.33 -17.01
CA VAL A 240 13.07 -12.77 -17.15
C VAL A 240 12.03 -13.68 -16.49
N GLU A 241 11.99 -14.96 -16.88
CA GLU A 241 10.98 -15.89 -16.36
C GLU A 241 11.10 -16.14 -14.86
N PRO A 242 12.29 -16.44 -14.29
CA PRO A 242 12.44 -16.55 -12.84
C PRO A 242 12.08 -15.28 -12.07
N ALA A 243 12.44 -14.11 -12.60
CA ALA A 243 12.11 -12.83 -11.97
C ALA A 243 10.59 -12.56 -12.02
N LEU A 244 9.92 -12.81 -13.15
CA LEU A 244 8.45 -12.69 -13.24
C LEU A 244 7.74 -13.64 -12.28
N ARG A 245 8.28 -14.83 -12.04
CA ARG A 245 7.76 -15.71 -10.99
C ARG A 245 7.88 -15.07 -9.61
N THR A 246 9.01 -14.45 -9.26
CA THR A 246 9.14 -13.72 -8.00
C THR A 246 8.16 -12.56 -7.93
N LEU A 247 8.06 -11.77 -9.00
CA LEU A 247 7.14 -10.63 -9.07
C LEU A 247 5.67 -11.05 -8.93
N SER A 248 5.30 -12.26 -9.34
CA SER A 248 3.91 -12.73 -9.21
C SER A 248 3.47 -12.92 -7.75
N TYR A 249 4.39 -13.14 -6.80
CA TYR A 249 4.07 -13.11 -5.37
C TYR A 249 3.80 -11.69 -4.85
N ILE A 250 4.37 -10.68 -5.52
CA ILE A 250 4.28 -9.28 -5.11
C ILE A 250 3.17 -8.54 -5.87
N ASP A 251 2.74 -9.06 -7.02
CA ASP A 251 1.74 -8.40 -7.84
C ASP A 251 0.47 -8.13 -7.04
N VAL A 252 0.19 -6.85 -6.81
CA VAL A 252 -0.93 -6.45 -5.94
C VAL A 252 -2.30 -6.79 -6.54
N VAL A 253 -2.38 -7.20 -7.82
CA VAL A 253 -3.61 -7.78 -8.38
C VAL A 253 -3.94 -9.10 -7.69
N ASN A 254 -2.93 -9.94 -7.38
CA ASN A 254 -3.11 -11.20 -6.65
C ASN A 254 -3.51 -10.94 -5.19
N HIS A 255 -2.99 -9.89 -4.57
CA HIS A 255 -3.43 -9.43 -3.23
C HIS A 255 -4.86 -8.85 -3.27
N ALA A 256 -5.18 -8.04 -4.28
CA ALA A 256 -6.49 -7.44 -4.44
C ALA A 256 -7.62 -8.47 -4.51
N ARG A 257 -7.39 -9.62 -5.12
CA ARG A 257 -8.36 -10.74 -5.16
C ARG A 257 -8.79 -11.20 -3.76
N ARG A 258 -7.91 -11.09 -2.77
CA ARG A 258 -8.09 -11.57 -1.39
C ARG A 258 -8.59 -10.50 -0.44
N ALA A 259 -8.49 -9.24 -0.82
CA ALA A 259 -8.98 -8.13 -0.02
C ALA A 259 -10.51 -8.13 0.00
N GLN A 260 -11.10 -8.10 1.21
CA GLN A 260 -12.54 -8.24 1.42
C GLN A 260 -13.15 -7.02 2.15
N VAL A 261 -12.41 -5.91 2.21
CA VAL A 261 -12.82 -4.69 2.92
C VAL A 261 -13.20 -3.58 1.93
N PRO A 262 -13.97 -2.57 2.33
CA PRO A 262 -14.28 -1.40 1.50
C PRO A 262 -13.02 -0.75 0.93
N ALA A 263 -13.11 -0.22 -0.31
CA ALA A 263 -11.96 0.38 -0.96
C ALA A 263 -12.30 1.64 -1.77
N LEU A 264 -11.44 2.65 -1.69
CA LEU A 264 -11.47 3.83 -2.54
C LEU A 264 -10.15 3.95 -3.32
N PHE A 265 -10.19 3.63 -4.61
CA PHE A 265 -9.05 3.75 -5.52
C PHE A 265 -9.03 5.13 -6.19
N SER A 266 -7.85 5.53 -6.69
CA SER A 266 -7.73 6.58 -7.70
C SER A 266 -6.90 6.13 -8.90
N VAL A 267 -7.15 6.76 -10.06
CA VAL A 267 -6.40 6.53 -11.29
C VAL A 267 -6.30 7.82 -12.12
N GLY A 268 -5.09 8.14 -12.61
CA GLY A 268 -4.85 9.14 -13.63
C GLY A 268 -4.84 8.49 -15.03
N LEU A 269 -5.60 9.02 -16.00
CA LEU A 269 -5.63 8.41 -17.35
C LEU A 269 -4.44 8.77 -18.22
N ILE A 270 -3.62 9.74 -17.80
CA ILE A 270 -2.36 10.09 -18.48
C ILE A 270 -1.12 9.74 -17.63
N ASP A 271 -1.30 8.85 -16.64
CA ASP A 271 -0.21 8.35 -15.80
C ASP A 271 0.68 7.39 -16.61
N ASP A 272 1.95 7.76 -16.77
CA ASP A 272 2.98 6.97 -17.45
C ASP A 272 3.88 6.19 -16.48
N ILE A 273 3.73 6.42 -15.18
CA ILE A 273 4.46 5.70 -14.12
C ILE A 273 3.68 4.45 -13.69
N THR A 274 2.38 4.61 -13.38
CA THR A 274 1.45 3.51 -13.11
C THR A 274 0.31 3.53 -14.11
N PRO A 275 0.50 2.96 -15.32
CA PRO A 275 -0.47 3.05 -16.41
C PRO A 275 -1.87 2.61 -15.99
N ALA A 276 -2.89 3.30 -16.47
CA ALA A 276 -4.27 3.12 -16.03
C ALA A 276 -4.75 1.65 -16.08
N SER A 277 -4.32 0.87 -17.09
CA SER A 277 -4.68 -0.55 -17.18
C SER A 277 -4.15 -1.39 -16.02
N THR A 278 -3.00 -1.03 -15.42
CA THR A 278 -2.45 -1.75 -14.26
C THR A 278 -3.28 -1.47 -13.00
N VAL A 279 -3.70 -0.22 -12.81
CA VAL A 279 -4.58 0.20 -11.72
C VAL A 279 -5.95 -0.44 -11.86
N PHE A 280 -6.55 -0.42 -13.06
CA PHE A 280 -7.83 -1.06 -13.31
C PHE A 280 -7.76 -2.59 -13.19
N ALA A 281 -6.64 -3.22 -13.51
CA ALA A 281 -6.44 -4.65 -13.24
C ALA A 281 -6.58 -4.94 -11.73
N ALA A 282 -5.92 -4.17 -10.86
CA ALA A 282 -6.05 -4.32 -9.42
C ALA A 282 -7.48 -4.03 -8.94
N TYR A 283 -8.08 -2.93 -9.38
CA TYR A 283 -9.44 -2.56 -9.02
C TYR A 283 -10.48 -3.59 -9.47
N ASN A 284 -10.44 -4.05 -10.73
CA ASN A 284 -11.41 -4.98 -11.27
C ASN A 284 -11.32 -6.37 -10.64
N HIS A 285 -10.14 -6.78 -10.18
CA HIS A 285 -9.93 -8.03 -9.45
C HIS A 285 -10.20 -7.93 -7.95
N TYR A 286 -10.28 -6.73 -7.39
CA TYR A 286 -10.44 -6.52 -5.96
C TYR A 286 -11.70 -7.23 -5.42
N GLY A 287 -11.50 -8.11 -4.43
CA GLY A 287 -12.57 -8.88 -3.80
C GLY A 287 -13.11 -10.05 -4.63
N VAL A 288 -12.43 -10.45 -5.70
CA VAL A 288 -12.88 -11.53 -6.59
C VAL A 288 -11.92 -12.70 -6.52
N PRO A 289 -12.29 -13.81 -5.85
CA PRO A 289 -11.44 -14.97 -5.72
C PRO A 289 -10.96 -15.54 -7.06
N ALA A 290 -9.77 -16.16 -7.07
CA ALA A 290 -9.25 -16.87 -8.23
C ALA A 290 -10.19 -18.00 -8.65
N GLY A 291 -10.27 -18.30 -9.96
CA GLY A 291 -11.11 -19.39 -10.47
C GLY A 291 -12.59 -19.05 -10.69
N THR A 292 -13.07 -17.89 -10.28
CA THR A 292 -14.38 -17.38 -10.69
C THR A 292 -14.28 -16.84 -12.12
N GLY A 293 -14.52 -17.73 -13.12
CA GLY A 293 -14.35 -17.44 -14.54
C GLY A 293 -15.21 -16.28 -15.05
N LYS A 294 -15.02 -15.89 -16.32
CA LYS A 294 -15.68 -14.77 -17.04
C LYS A 294 -17.23 -14.71 -16.98
N GLN A 295 -17.90 -15.70 -16.39
CA GLN A 295 -19.36 -15.80 -16.33
C GLN A 295 -19.99 -15.48 -14.96
N VAL A 296 -19.23 -15.03 -13.99
CA VAL A 296 -19.86 -14.56 -12.75
C VAL A 296 -20.48 -13.19 -13.01
N ASN A 297 -21.80 -13.19 -13.05
CA ASN A 297 -22.63 -12.02 -13.30
C ASN A 297 -22.22 -10.92 -12.30
N HIS A 298 -21.57 -9.85 -12.78
CA HIS A 298 -21.00 -8.73 -11.99
C HIS A 298 -21.93 -8.20 -10.89
N ARG A 299 -23.24 -8.36 -11.07
CA ARG A 299 -24.27 -7.92 -10.10
C ARG A 299 -24.29 -8.74 -8.80
N HIS A 300 -23.72 -9.95 -8.74
CA HIS A 300 -23.85 -10.82 -7.56
C HIS A 300 -22.60 -10.80 -6.67
N ILE A 301 -21.37 -10.60 -7.23
CA ILE A 301 -20.14 -10.53 -6.41
C ILE A 301 -20.01 -9.14 -5.77
N HIS A 302 -20.37 -8.08 -6.49
CA HIS A 302 -20.29 -6.70 -5.97
C HIS A 302 -21.33 -6.38 -4.87
N LYS A 303 -22.20 -7.31 -4.50
CA LYS A 303 -23.20 -7.08 -3.45
C LYS A 303 -22.63 -7.03 -2.03
N HIS A 304 -21.34 -7.39 -1.83
CA HIS A 304 -20.76 -7.55 -0.50
C HIS A 304 -19.54 -6.67 -0.23
N ILE A 305 -18.92 -6.04 -1.24
CA ILE A 305 -17.75 -5.18 -1.01
C ILE A 305 -17.99 -3.82 -1.66
N HIS A 306 -18.02 -2.77 -0.84
CA HIS A 306 -18.12 -1.39 -1.32
C HIS A 306 -16.76 -0.95 -1.86
N LYS A 307 -16.59 -0.88 -3.17
CA LYS A 307 -15.39 -0.35 -3.80
C LYS A 307 -15.71 0.70 -4.86
N HIS A 308 -14.95 1.78 -4.84
CA HIS A 308 -15.05 2.87 -5.79
C HIS A 308 -13.70 3.18 -6.40
N ILE A 309 -13.67 3.69 -7.62
CA ILE A 309 -12.49 4.23 -8.27
C ILE A 309 -12.77 5.65 -8.79
N GLN A 310 -12.02 6.61 -8.29
CA GLN A 310 -12.02 7.98 -8.81
C GLN A 310 -11.12 8.04 -10.04
N VAL A 311 -11.71 8.48 -11.15
CA VAL A 311 -11.02 8.58 -12.44
C VAL A 311 -10.71 10.05 -12.73
N TYR A 312 -9.44 10.36 -12.91
CA TYR A 312 -8.93 11.69 -13.22
C TYR A 312 -8.43 11.74 -14.67
N PRO A 313 -9.27 12.22 -15.63
CA PRO A 313 -8.97 12.06 -17.06
C PRO A 313 -7.74 12.82 -17.55
N PHE A 314 -7.36 13.89 -16.86
CA PHE A 314 -6.28 14.78 -17.27
C PHE A 314 -5.13 14.83 -16.25
N ASN A 315 -5.11 13.90 -15.29
CA ASN A 315 -4.05 13.77 -14.31
C ASN A 315 -3.12 12.61 -14.67
N GLY A 316 -1.86 12.76 -14.30
CA GLY A 316 -0.84 11.71 -14.31
C GLY A 316 -0.71 11.03 -12.96
N HIS A 317 0.54 10.80 -12.54
CA HIS A 317 0.87 10.08 -11.30
C HIS A 317 0.48 10.80 -10.01
N GLU A 318 0.10 12.05 -10.07
CA GLU A 318 -0.41 12.81 -8.93
C GLU A 318 -1.86 12.44 -8.53
N GLY A 319 -2.57 11.66 -9.36
CA GLY A 319 -3.81 10.96 -9.03
C GLY A 319 -4.94 11.79 -8.40
N GLY A 320 -5.17 13.03 -8.88
CA GLY A 320 -6.25 13.91 -8.41
C GLY A 320 -5.88 14.81 -7.24
N ARG A 321 -4.69 14.69 -6.66
CA ARG A 321 -4.17 15.62 -5.61
C ARG A 321 -5.18 15.90 -4.48
N THR A 322 -5.49 17.17 -4.26
CA THR A 322 -6.41 17.64 -3.20
C THR A 322 -7.85 17.13 -3.37
N ASP A 323 -8.31 16.93 -4.61
CA ASP A 323 -9.65 16.40 -4.85
C ASP A 323 -9.76 14.94 -4.40
N GLN A 324 -8.70 14.14 -4.65
CA GLN A 324 -8.63 12.78 -4.14
C GLN A 324 -8.51 12.74 -2.61
N LEU A 325 -7.73 13.67 -2.03
CA LEU A 325 -7.63 13.77 -0.56
C LEU A 325 -8.97 14.12 0.08
N ALA A 326 -9.74 15.05 -0.52
CA ALA A 326 -11.09 15.35 -0.08
C ALA A 326 -12.03 14.14 -0.20
N ALA A 327 -11.92 13.36 -1.29
CA ALA A 327 -12.68 12.12 -1.47
C ALA A 327 -12.32 11.07 -0.40
N LYS A 328 -11.04 10.94 -0.02
CA LYS A 328 -10.61 10.06 1.08
C LYS A 328 -11.20 10.49 2.43
N LEU A 329 -11.18 11.77 2.75
CA LEU A 329 -11.79 12.27 3.98
C LEU A 329 -13.31 12.04 3.99
N ALA A 330 -13.99 12.23 2.87
CA ALA A 330 -15.41 11.91 2.73
C ALA A 330 -15.69 10.41 2.86
N PHE A 331 -14.82 9.56 2.32
CA PHE A 331 -14.93 8.10 2.46
C PHE A 331 -14.76 7.67 3.92
N LEU A 332 -13.76 8.22 4.64
CA LEU A 332 -13.56 7.96 6.08
C LEU A 332 -14.77 8.38 6.94
N ALA A 333 -15.47 9.44 6.54
CA ALA A 333 -16.67 9.94 7.24
C ALA A 333 -17.98 9.27 6.76
N SER A 334 -17.92 8.35 5.78
CA SER A 334 -19.11 7.74 5.19
C SER A 334 -19.80 6.78 6.16
N THR A 335 -21.14 6.75 6.11
CA THR A 335 -21.94 5.80 6.88
C THR A 335 -21.71 4.35 6.45
N GLU A 336 -21.30 4.11 5.20
CA GLU A 336 -20.96 2.79 4.68
C GLU A 336 -19.74 2.21 5.39
N LEU A 337 -18.69 3.01 5.57
CA LEU A 337 -17.52 2.60 6.34
C LEU A 337 -17.87 2.43 7.82
N LEU A 338 -18.58 3.40 8.41
CA LEU A 338 -18.96 3.38 9.83
C LEU A 338 -19.87 2.19 10.19
N ALA A 339 -20.70 1.72 9.26
CA ALA A 339 -21.58 0.56 9.46
C ALA A 339 -20.82 -0.78 9.50
N GLU A 340 -19.63 -0.83 8.90
CA GLU A 340 -18.78 -2.02 8.89
C GLU A 340 -17.73 -2.01 10.04
N LEU A 341 -17.61 -0.91 10.78
CA LEU A 341 -16.74 -0.85 11.93
C LEU A 341 -17.31 -1.71 13.07
N PRO A 342 -16.46 -2.49 13.77
CA PRO A 342 -16.91 -3.22 14.96
C PRO A 342 -17.47 -2.23 15.99
N ALA A 343 -18.58 -2.60 16.61
CA ALA A 343 -19.16 -1.79 17.69
C ALA A 343 -18.09 -1.54 18.76
N LEU A 344 -17.85 -0.27 19.10
CA LEU A 344 -16.95 0.06 20.18
C LEU A 344 -17.46 -0.59 21.48
N PRO A 345 -16.58 -1.18 22.31
CA PRO A 345 -17.00 -1.64 23.62
C PRO A 345 -17.60 -0.47 24.39
N ALA A 346 -18.78 -0.68 24.99
CA ALA A 346 -19.42 0.31 25.82
C ALA A 346 -18.43 0.76 26.92
N SER A 347 -18.20 2.05 27.02
CA SER A 347 -17.30 2.70 28.00
C SER A 347 -17.76 2.50 29.43
#